data_d513358fa15e0dac5ca3035616071d28
#
_entry.id   d513358fa15e0dac5ca3035616071d28
#
_cell.length_a   1.000
_cell.length_b   1.000
_cell.length_c   1.000
_cell.angle_alpha   90.00
_cell.angle_beta   90.00
_cell.angle_gamma   90.00
#
_symmetry.space_group_name_H-M   'P 1'
#
loop_
_entity.id
_entity.type
_entity.pdbx_description
1 polymer ?
#
loop_
_entity_poly.entity_id
_entity_poly.type
_entity_poly.pdbx_seq_one_letter_code
_entity_poly.pdbx_strand_id
1 'polypeptide(L)'
;DVYKRQDIQSIHIPYERHADQDAGADTPARHPVVIVGAGPVGLSLAIDLAQRGQRVVLLDNDCRLSTGSRAICFSKRTLEIWDRLGVGQPMVDKGVSWNLGKVFFKDQPLYRFDLLPEDGHERPAFINLQQYYAEAYLVERALQLPLIDLRWHSKVTALEPQAEGALLTVETPDGSYRIDAQWVLACDGSRSPLRGLLGQESHGRIFRDRFLIADVKMHAEFPTERWFWFDPPFHPGQSVLLHRQPDDVWRIDFQLGWDADPEKEKKPENIIPRIRALLGLSLIHI
;
A
#
# COMPACT_ATOMS: atom_id res chain seq x y z
N ASP A 1 -10.15 -14.81 -11.34
CA ASP A 1 -9.75 -15.81 -10.35
C ASP A 1 -8.26 -16.21 -10.37
N VAL A 2 -7.44 -15.49 -11.12
CA VAL A 2 -5.97 -15.71 -11.18
C VAL A 2 -5.34 -15.50 -9.80
N TYR A 3 -5.87 -14.53 -9.03
CA TYR A 3 -5.36 -14.15 -7.71
C TYR A 3 -5.75 -15.10 -6.55
N LYS A 4 -6.62 -16.08 -6.79
CA LYS A 4 -7.05 -17.03 -5.74
C LYS A 4 -6.18 -18.27 -5.59
N ARG A 5 -5.27 -18.55 -6.55
CA ARG A 5 -4.49 -19.81 -6.62
C ARG A 5 -2.98 -19.65 -6.61
N GLN A 6 -2.45 -18.42 -6.67
CA GLN A 6 -1.01 -18.14 -6.67
C GLN A 6 -0.65 -17.21 -5.53
N ASP A 7 0.60 -17.22 -5.13
CA ASP A 7 1.13 -16.16 -4.27
C ASP A 7 1.04 -14.84 -5.03
N ILE A 8 0.13 -13.97 -4.59
CA ILE A 8 -0.17 -12.69 -5.24
C ILE A 8 1.10 -11.85 -5.42
N GLN A 9 2.05 -11.96 -4.50
CA GLN A 9 3.33 -11.24 -4.57
C GLN A 9 4.25 -11.73 -5.70
N SER A 10 4.01 -12.92 -6.24
CA SER A 10 4.80 -13.50 -7.34
C SER A 10 4.21 -13.21 -8.72
N ILE A 11 3.03 -12.58 -8.80
CA ILE A 11 2.38 -12.29 -10.07
C ILE A 11 3.15 -11.21 -10.80
N HIS A 12 3.68 -11.57 -11.97
CA HIS A 12 4.28 -10.65 -12.92
C HIS A 12 3.26 -10.29 -13.99
N ILE A 13 3.03 -9.01 -14.20
CA ILE A 13 2.11 -8.50 -15.20
C ILE A 13 2.93 -8.27 -16.49
N PRO A 14 2.59 -8.95 -17.59
CA PRO A 14 3.30 -8.77 -18.84
C PRO A 14 3.12 -7.35 -19.38
N TYR A 15 4.10 -6.91 -20.14
CA TYR A 15 3.96 -5.68 -20.91
C TYR A 15 3.00 -5.90 -22.09
N GLU A 16 2.12 -4.94 -22.32
CA GLU A 16 1.25 -4.88 -23.49
C GLU A 16 1.50 -3.58 -24.24
N ARG A 17 1.62 -3.67 -25.58
CA ARG A 17 1.76 -2.50 -26.44
C ARG A 17 0.41 -1.82 -26.62
N HIS A 18 0.38 -0.51 -26.53
CA HIS A 18 -0.83 0.31 -26.67
C HIS A 18 -0.84 1.07 -28.00
N ALA A 19 -2.05 1.28 -28.55
CA ALA A 19 -2.23 1.99 -29.84
C ALA A 19 -1.62 3.40 -29.85
N ASP A 20 -1.57 4.07 -28.73
CA ASP A 20 -0.96 5.41 -28.61
C ASP A 20 0.53 5.44 -28.97
N GLN A 21 1.21 4.29 -28.91
CA GLN A 21 2.64 4.16 -29.27
C GLN A 21 2.86 4.25 -30.78
N ASP A 22 1.79 4.11 -31.57
CA ASP A 22 1.83 4.25 -33.03
C ASP A 22 1.48 5.67 -33.49
N ALA A 23 1.06 6.54 -32.54
CA ALA A 23 0.82 7.94 -32.82
C ALA A 23 2.12 8.68 -33.14
N GLY A 24 2.09 9.59 -34.10
CA GLY A 24 3.26 10.41 -34.43
C GLY A 24 3.70 11.30 -33.26
N ALA A 25 5.00 11.57 -33.16
CA ALA A 25 5.54 12.42 -32.10
C ALA A 25 4.91 13.83 -32.08
N ASP A 26 4.51 14.33 -33.25
CA ASP A 26 3.88 15.65 -33.41
C ASP A 26 2.34 15.62 -33.23
N THR A 27 1.74 14.44 -33.17
CA THR A 27 0.30 14.24 -32.99
C THR A 27 0.02 13.17 -31.95
N PRO A 28 0.38 13.41 -30.68
CA PRO A 28 0.16 12.46 -29.61
C PRO A 28 -1.33 12.22 -29.38
N ALA A 29 -1.67 11.00 -28.95
CA ALA A 29 -3.03 10.67 -28.57
C ALA A 29 -3.52 11.55 -27.43
N ARG A 30 -4.74 12.10 -27.56
CA ARG A 30 -5.35 12.98 -26.54
C ARG A 30 -6.31 12.20 -25.65
N HIS A 31 -6.10 12.33 -24.34
CA HIS A 31 -6.95 11.73 -23.32
C HIS A 31 -7.52 12.76 -22.35
N PRO A 32 -8.78 12.60 -21.92
CA PRO A 32 -9.40 13.53 -20.97
C PRO A 32 -8.75 13.47 -19.60
N VAL A 33 -8.39 12.27 -19.12
CA VAL A 33 -7.77 12.08 -17.81
C VAL A 33 -6.66 11.04 -17.90
N VAL A 34 -5.48 11.41 -17.41
CA VAL A 34 -4.35 10.51 -17.20
C VAL A 34 -4.00 10.50 -15.71
N ILE A 35 -4.01 9.33 -15.12
CA ILE A 35 -3.58 9.11 -13.73
C ILE A 35 -2.19 8.45 -13.75
N VAL A 36 -1.26 8.94 -12.96
CA VAL A 36 0.08 8.37 -12.85
C VAL A 36 0.26 7.74 -11.47
N GLY A 37 0.50 6.42 -11.46
CA GLY A 37 0.61 5.56 -10.29
C GLY A 37 -0.63 4.69 -10.07
N ALA A 38 -0.50 3.37 -10.27
CA ALA A 38 -1.54 2.37 -10.04
C ALA A 38 -1.44 1.71 -8.64
N GLY A 39 -1.02 2.47 -7.63
CA GLY A 39 -1.17 2.10 -6.23
C GLY A 39 -2.63 2.25 -5.76
N PRO A 40 -2.91 1.98 -4.47
CA PRO A 40 -4.28 2.04 -3.93
C PRO A 40 -5.01 3.35 -4.19
N VAL A 41 -4.29 4.48 -4.21
CA VAL A 41 -4.86 5.81 -4.44
C VAL A 41 -5.27 5.97 -5.91
N GLY A 42 -4.36 5.71 -6.85
CA GLY A 42 -4.63 5.89 -8.27
C GLY A 42 -5.68 4.91 -8.80
N LEU A 43 -5.62 3.63 -8.36
CA LEU A 43 -6.65 2.64 -8.69
C LEU A 43 -8.03 3.06 -8.17
N SER A 44 -8.13 3.52 -6.91
CA SER A 44 -9.40 3.98 -6.34
C SER A 44 -9.95 5.18 -7.10
N LEU A 45 -9.10 6.14 -7.47
CA LEU A 45 -9.48 7.31 -8.25
C LEU A 45 -9.94 6.93 -9.67
N ALA A 46 -9.22 6.03 -10.34
CA ALA A 46 -9.59 5.56 -11.68
C ALA A 46 -10.96 4.87 -11.67
N ILE A 47 -11.22 4.02 -10.67
CA ILE A 47 -12.50 3.33 -10.52
C ILE A 47 -13.64 4.33 -10.27
N ASP A 48 -13.46 5.31 -9.37
CA ASP A 48 -14.48 6.34 -9.08
C ASP A 48 -14.82 7.17 -10.31
N LEU A 49 -13.81 7.60 -11.07
CA LEU A 49 -14.01 8.35 -12.31
C LEU A 49 -14.71 7.52 -13.40
N ALA A 50 -14.30 6.27 -13.58
CA ALA A 50 -14.90 5.37 -14.56
C ALA A 50 -16.36 5.05 -14.23
N GLN A 51 -16.71 4.85 -12.96
CA GLN A 51 -18.10 4.68 -12.51
C GLN A 51 -18.98 5.92 -12.80
N ARG A 52 -18.37 7.09 -12.92
CA ARG A 52 -19.04 8.35 -13.29
C ARG A 52 -19.04 8.60 -14.81
N GLY A 53 -18.64 7.63 -15.61
CA GLY A 53 -18.61 7.73 -17.07
C GLY A 53 -17.38 8.42 -17.64
N GLN A 54 -16.36 8.71 -16.84
CA GLN A 54 -15.13 9.36 -17.29
C GLN A 54 -14.11 8.32 -17.77
N ARG A 55 -13.59 8.49 -19.01
CA ARG A 55 -12.47 7.69 -19.52
C ARG A 55 -11.18 8.08 -18.81
N VAL A 56 -10.38 7.08 -18.46
CA VAL A 56 -9.12 7.24 -17.73
C VAL A 56 -8.04 6.37 -18.35
N VAL A 57 -6.86 6.94 -18.57
CA VAL A 57 -5.62 6.19 -18.77
C VAL A 57 -4.90 6.17 -17.42
N LEU A 58 -4.58 4.98 -16.91
CA LEU A 58 -3.87 4.79 -15.65
C LEU A 58 -2.50 4.17 -15.94
N LEU A 59 -1.44 4.93 -15.69
CA LEU A 59 -0.04 4.55 -15.97
C LEU A 59 0.66 4.10 -14.71
N ASP A 60 1.41 3.01 -14.78
CA ASP A 60 2.33 2.59 -13.72
C ASP A 60 3.65 2.08 -14.31
N ASN A 61 4.75 2.42 -13.67
CA ASN A 61 6.08 1.96 -14.08
C ASN A 61 6.42 0.54 -13.59
N ASP A 62 5.63 -0.01 -12.68
CA ASP A 62 5.85 -1.34 -12.14
C ASP A 62 5.30 -2.43 -13.07
N CYS A 63 5.68 -3.66 -12.81
CA CYS A 63 5.25 -4.87 -13.53
C CYS A 63 4.56 -5.88 -12.61
N ARG A 64 4.23 -5.46 -11.39
CA ARG A 64 3.64 -6.34 -10.34
C ARG A 64 2.98 -5.50 -9.26
N LEU A 65 2.16 -6.15 -8.46
CA LEU A 65 1.60 -5.57 -7.25
C LEU A 65 2.70 -5.35 -6.18
N SER A 66 2.42 -4.54 -5.19
CA SER A 66 3.37 -4.28 -4.11
C SER A 66 3.83 -5.58 -3.43
N THR A 67 5.09 -5.62 -3.05
CA THR A 67 5.71 -6.76 -2.38
C THR A 67 6.26 -6.35 -1.03
N GLY A 68 6.36 -7.33 -0.12
CA GLY A 68 6.92 -7.15 1.21
C GLY A 68 6.02 -6.34 2.14
N SER A 69 6.63 -5.88 3.22
CA SER A 69 5.94 -5.16 4.28
C SER A 69 5.61 -3.73 3.86
N ARG A 70 4.32 -3.44 3.70
CA ARG A 70 3.75 -2.14 3.33
C ARG A 70 2.67 -1.74 4.35
N ALA A 71 1.83 -0.75 4.01
CA ALA A 71 0.66 -0.42 4.80
C ALA A 71 -0.25 -1.64 4.99
N ILE A 72 -0.83 -1.76 6.19
CA ILE A 72 -1.74 -2.87 6.52
C ILE A 72 -3.01 -2.42 7.22
N CYS A 73 -3.02 -1.26 7.87
CA CYS A 73 -4.18 -0.75 8.58
C CYS A 73 -5.02 0.13 7.68
N PHE A 74 -6.24 -0.31 7.38
CA PHE A 74 -7.21 0.47 6.63
C PHE A 74 -8.37 0.86 7.53
N SER A 75 -8.63 2.18 7.58
CA SER A 75 -9.66 2.74 8.46
C SER A 75 -11.06 2.54 7.91
N LYS A 76 -12.06 2.65 8.81
CA LYS A 76 -13.49 2.67 8.48
C LYS A 76 -13.80 3.56 7.27
N ARG A 77 -13.24 4.78 7.23
CA ARG A 77 -13.47 5.69 6.12
C ARG A 77 -12.93 5.17 4.79
N THR A 78 -11.78 4.52 4.78
CA THR A 78 -11.24 3.89 3.58
C THR A 78 -12.15 2.76 3.09
N LEU A 79 -12.66 1.94 4.02
CA LEU A 79 -13.59 0.85 3.71
C LEU A 79 -14.90 1.37 3.12
N GLU A 80 -15.48 2.45 3.67
CA GLU A 80 -16.66 3.13 3.14
C GLU A 80 -16.46 3.68 1.73
N ILE A 81 -15.25 4.16 1.41
CA ILE A 81 -14.89 4.58 0.05
C ILE A 81 -14.84 3.36 -0.86
N TRP A 82 -14.17 2.29 -0.44
CA TRP A 82 -14.06 1.06 -1.22
C TRP A 82 -15.39 0.33 -1.41
N ASP A 83 -16.35 0.49 -0.50
CA ASP A 83 -17.73 0.02 -0.71
C ASP A 83 -18.37 0.67 -1.92
N ARG A 84 -18.25 2.00 -2.02
CA ARG A 84 -18.77 2.74 -3.18
C ARG A 84 -18.10 2.35 -4.50
N LEU A 85 -16.86 1.89 -4.42
CA LEU A 85 -16.10 1.38 -5.57
C LEU A 85 -16.44 -0.09 -5.89
N GLY A 86 -17.15 -0.79 -5.00
CA GLY A 86 -17.56 -2.18 -5.16
C GLY A 86 -16.52 -3.21 -4.73
N VAL A 87 -15.55 -2.81 -3.90
CA VAL A 87 -14.46 -3.69 -3.40
C VAL A 87 -14.34 -3.74 -1.87
N GLY A 88 -15.20 -3.04 -1.12
CA GLY A 88 -15.11 -2.98 0.33
C GLY A 88 -15.36 -4.31 1.01
N GLN A 89 -16.38 -5.07 0.59
CA GLN A 89 -16.71 -6.36 1.20
C GLN A 89 -15.58 -7.39 1.07
N PRO A 90 -14.98 -7.64 -0.10
CA PRO A 90 -13.81 -8.53 -0.22
C PRO A 90 -12.63 -8.12 0.68
N MET A 91 -12.42 -6.82 0.86
CA MET A 91 -11.38 -6.29 1.77
C MET A 91 -11.64 -6.68 3.23
N VAL A 92 -12.90 -6.54 3.67
CA VAL A 92 -13.31 -6.88 5.05
C VAL A 92 -13.29 -8.39 5.27
N ASP A 93 -13.78 -9.17 4.31
CA ASP A 93 -13.83 -10.64 4.41
C ASP A 93 -12.41 -11.25 4.50
N LYS A 94 -11.43 -10.67 3.80
CA LYS A 94 -10.04 -11.12 3.86
C LYS A 94 -9.31 -10.54 5.05
N GLY A 95 -9.60 -9.29 5.44
CA GLY A 95 -8.91 -8.55 6.48
C GLY A 95 -9.19 -9.08 7.89
N VAL A 96 -8.34 -8.75 8.83
CA VAL A 96 -8.54 -8.99 10.25
C VAL A 96 -9.07 -7.71 10.90
N SER A 97 -10.35 -7.71 11.27
CA SER A 97 -10.99 -6.57 11.94
C SER A 97 -10.49 -6.40 13.37
N TRP A 98 -10.25 -5.16 13.78
CA TRP A 98 -9.90 -4.82 15.14
C TRP A 98 -10.37 -3.41 15.51
N ASN A 99 -10.66 -3.20 16.78
CA ASN A 99 -11.05 -1.91 17.35
C ASN A 99 -10.35 -1.63 18.68
N LEU A 100 -9.86 -2.68 19.33
CA LEU A 100 -9.24 -2.58 20.65
C LEU A 100 -7.72 -2.46 20.57
N GLY A 101 -7.18 -1.52 21.33
CA GLY A 101 -5.74 -1.42 21.53
C GLY A 101 -5.38 -1.43 23.01
N LYS A 102 -4.19 -1.95 23.32
CA LYS A 102 -3.59 -1.97 24.67
C LYS A 102 -2.25 -1.28 24.64
N VAL A 103 -1.99 -0.48 25.64
CA VAL A 103 -0.72 0.22 25.82
C VAL A 103 -0.08 -0.25 27.12
N PHE A 104 1.21 -0.60 27.01
CA PHE A 104 2.04 -1.05 28.12
C PHE A 104 3.23 -0.09 28.28
N PHE A 105 3.62 0.14 29.52
CA PHE A 105 4.91 0.72 29.87
C PHE A 105 5.71 -0.33 30.64
N LYS A 106 6.88 -0.68 30.11
CA LYS A 106 7.63 -1.85 30.55
C LYS A 106 6.76 -3.11 30.43
N ASP A 107 6.48 -3.80 31.55
CA ASP A 107 5.62 -4.97 31.66
C ASP A 107 4.22 -4.66 32.19
N GLN A 108 3.95 -3.38 32.54
CA GLN A 108 2.70 -2.96 33.17
C GLN A 108 1.69 -2.42 32.15
N PRO A 109 0.46 -2.92 32.13
CA PRO A 109 -0.62 -2.33 31.31
C PRO A 109 -0.95 -0.93 31.83
N LEU A 110 -0.93 0.08 30.94
CA LEU A 110 -1.30 1.46 31.26
C LEU A 110 -2.77 1.73 31.01
N TYR A 111 -3.24 1.44 29.81
CA TYR A 111 -4.63 1.64 29.43
C TYR A 111 -5.02 0.79 28.22
N ARG A 112 -6.32 0.68 28.02
CA ARG A 112 -6.97 0.09 26.85
C ARG A 112 -7.85 1.14 26.23
N PHE A 113 -7.91 1.15 24.90
CA PHE A 113 -8.82 2.00 24.15
C PHE A 113 -9.65 1.18 23.18
N ASP A 114 -10.84 1.68 22.90
CA ASP A 114 -11.73 1.20 21.86
C ASP A 114 -11.93 2.33 20.84
N LEU A 115 -11.67 2.05 19.56
CA LEU A 115 -11.75 3.06 18.50
C LEU A 115 -13.16 3.25 17.96
N LEU A 116 -14.06 2.33 18.25
CA LEU A 116 -15.44 2.35 17.78
C LEU A 116 -16.33 1.59 18.78
N PRO A 117 -16.58 2.20 19.96
CA PRO A 117 -17.33 1.51 21.03
C PRO A 117 -18.84 1.43 20.76
N GLU A 118 -19.36 2.24 19.84
CA GLU A 118 -20.78 2.25 19.49
C GLU A 118 -21.12 1.09 18.56
N ASP A 119 -22.33 0.59 18.65
CA ASP A 119 -22.89 -0.44 17.77
C ASP A 119 -23.54 0.17 16.50
N GLY A 120 -23.87 -0.69 15.53
CA GLY A 120 -24.64 -0.32 14.34
C GLY A 120 -23.81 0.24 13.18
N HIS A 121 -22.50 0.17 13.25
CA HIS A 121 -21.64 0.53 12.14
C HIS A 121 -21.53 -0.59 11.11
N GLU A 122 -21.70 -0.27 9.83
CA GLU A 122 -21.56 -1.23 8.74
C GLU A 122 -20.12 -1.73 8.59
N ARG A 123 -19.14 -0.85 8.86
CA ARG A 123 -17.71 -1.16 8.73
C ARG A 123 -17.00 -1.05 10.07
N PRO A 124 -16.02 -1.95 10.33
CA PRO A 124 -15.21 -1.90 11.55
C PRO A 124 -14.34 -0.64 11.61
N ALA A 125 -13.85 -0.29 12.79
CA ALA A 125 -12.93 0.83 12.97
C ALA A 125 -11.71 0.72 12.05
N PHE A 126 -11.11 -0.47 12.04
CA PHE A 126 -9.97 -0.84 11.19
C PHE A 126 -10.04 -2.29 10.76
N ILE A 127 -9.42 -2.57 9.62
CA ILE A 127 -8.94 -3.90 9.27
C ILE A 127 -7.42 -3.87 9.11
N ASN A 128 -6.77 -4.97 9.45
CA ASN A 128 -5.42 -5.27 8.99
C ASN A 128 -5.51 -6.14 7.74
N LEU A 129 -4.95 -5.67 6.66
CA LEU A 129 -4.91 -6.36 5.37
C LEU A 129 -3.61 -5.98 4.67
N GLN A 130 -2.85 -6.95 4.20
CA GLN A 130 -1.64 -6.66 3.46
C GLN A 130 -1.98 -5.86 2.19
N GLN A 131 -1.19 -4.84 1.87
CA GLN A 131 -1.46 -3.90 0.77
C GLN A 131 -1.61 -4.61 -0.57
N TYR A 132 -0.85 -5.66 -0.83
CA TYR A 132 -0.95 -6.41 -2.09
C TYR A 132 -2.33 -7.08 -2.31
N TYR A 133 -3.04 -7.47 -1.24
CA TYR A 133 -4.44 -7.92 -1.35
C TYR A 133 -5.36 -6.77 -1.74
N ALA A 134 -5.19 -5.61 -1.08
CA ALA A 134 -5.98 -4.43 -1.41
C ALA A 134 -5.76 -3.99 -2.87
N GLU A 135 -4.52 -3.98 -3.33
CA GLU A 135 -4.19 -3.69 -4.73
C GLU A 135 -4.79 -4.72 -5.68
N ALA A 136 -4.71 -6.01 -5.36
CA ALA A 136 -5.29 -7.07 -6.19
C ALA A 136 -6.80 -6.90 -6.41
N TYR A 137 -7.56 -6.63 -5.34
CA TYR A 137 -9.01 -6.38 -5.45
C TYR A 137 -9.31 -5.12 -6.25
N LEU A 138 -8.52 -4.07 -6.08
CA LEU A 138 -8.67 -2.83 -6.86
C LEU A 138 -8.33 -3.04 -8.34
N VAL A 139 -7.26 -3.76 -8.66
CA VAL A 139 -6.90 -4.10 -10.05
C VAL A 139 -7.98 -4.96 -10.69
N GLU A 140 -8.45 -6.02 -10.00
CA GLU A 140 -9.54 -6.86 -10.51
C GLU A 140 -10.79 -6.03 -10.83
N ARG A 141 -11.12 -5.06 -9.97
CA ARG A 141 -12.24 -4.14 -10.20
C ARG A 141 -11.99 -3.19 -11.37
N ALA A 142 -10.80 -2.63 -11.47
CA ALA A 142 -10.42 -1.73 -12.56
C ALA A 142 -10.53 -2.41 -13.93
N LEU A 143 -10.09 -3.68 -14.04
CA LEU A 143 -10.19 -4.48 -15.27
C LEU A 143 -11.63 -4.82 -15.70
N GLN A 144 -12.60 -4.76 -14.78
CA GLN A 144 -14.02 -4.90 -15.10
C GLN A 144 -14.66 -3.65 -15.70
N LEU A 145 -13.97 -2.51 -15.65
CA LEU A 145 -14.50 -1.21 -16.08
C LEU A 145 -13.90 -0.81 -17.43
N PRO A 146 -14.66 -0.85 -18.53
CA PRO A 146 -14.13 -0.61 -19.89
C PRO A 146 -13.67 0.82 -20.15
N LEU A 147 -13.92 1.73 -19.22
CA LEU A 147 -13.46 3.11 -19.30
C LEU A 147 -12.07 3.33 -18.69
N ILE A 148 -11.47 2.31 -18.08
CA ILE A 148 -10.10 2.36 -17.55
C ILE A 148 -9.17 1.64 -18.52
N ASP A 149 -8.18 2.36 -19.01
CA ASP A 149 -7.05 1.84 -19.78
C ASP A 149 -5.84 1.78 -18.82
N LEU A 150 -5.62 0.60 -18.21
CA LEU A 150 -4.56 0.37 -17.23
C LEU A 150 -3.30 -0.12 -17.94
N ARG A 151 -2.23 0.67 -17.86
CA ARG A 151 -0.96 0.43 -18.55
C ARG A 151 0.18 0.25 -17.56
N TRP A 152 0.63 -0.99 -17.42
CA TRP A 152 1.82 -1.34 -16.68
C TRP A 152 3.09 -1.12 -17.51
N HIS A 153 4.28 -1.14 -16.89
CA HIS A 153 5.57 -0.87 -17.54
C HIS A 153 5.59 0.48 -18.27
N SER A 154 4.85 1.46 -17.78
CA SER A 154 4.62 2.76 -18.43
C SER A 154 5.11 3.87 -17.52
N LYS A 155 6.39 4.23 -17.65
CA LYS A 155 7.07 5.21 -16.79
C LYS A 155 6.95 6.61 -17.38
N VAL A 156 6.34 7.52 -16.65
CA VAL A 156 6.36 8.94 -17.01
C VAL A 156 7.74 9.53 -16.71
N THR A 157 8.41 10.04 -17.74
CA THR A 157 9.77 10.59 -17.66
C THR A 157 9.83 12.11 -17.88
N ALA A 158 8.81 12.70 -18.51
CA ALA A 158 8.68 14.13 -18.67
C ALA A 158 7.21 14.56 -18.58
N LEU A 159 7.00 15.79 -18.11
CA LEU A 159 5.70 16.45 -18.03
C LEU A 159 5.91 17.91 -18.44
N GLU A 160 5.21 18.33 -19.49
CA GLU A 160 5.24 19.67 -20.03
C GLU A 160 3.83 20.29 -19.87
N PRO A 161 3.61 21.18 -18.87
CA PRO A 161 2.35 21.88 -18.71
C PRO A 161 2.01 22.70 -19.96
N GLN A 162 0.74 22.69 -20.37
CA GLN A 162 0.20 23.44 -21.50
C GLN A 162 -1.01 24.26 -21.04
N ALA A 163 -1.48 25.21 -21.88
CA ALA A 163 -2.64 26.05 -21.57
C ALA A 163 -3.92 25.23 -21.30
N GLU A 164 -4.11 24.12 -22.03
CA GLU A 164 -5.31 23.29 -21.99
C GLU A 164 -5.01 21.85 -21.56
N GLY A 165 -4.00 21.66 -20.67
CA GLY A 165 -3.62 20.35 -20.17
C GLY A 165 -2.12 20.17 -19.96
N ALA A 166 -1.59 19.00 -20.29
CA ALA A 166 -0.17 18.70 -20.22
C ALA A 166 0.23 17.61 -21.23
N LEU A 167 1.46 17.68 -21.68
CA LEU A 167 2.07 16.69 -22.54
C LEU A 167 3.00 15.81 -21.69
N LEU A 168 2.75 14.51 -21.70
CA LEU A 168 3.54 13.51 -20.99
C LEU A 168 4.44 12.76 -21.96
N THR A 169 5.68 12.47 -21.56
CA THR A 169 6.52 11.45 -22.18
C THR A 169 6.48 10.18 -21.35
N VAL A 170 6.13 9.07 -21.96
CA VAL A 170 6.01 7.76 -21.33
C VAL A 170 7.05 6.81 -21.93
N GLU A 171 7.89 6.24 -21.10
CA GLU A 171 8.89 5.22 -21.44
C GLU A 171 8.32 3.83 -21.17
N THR A 172 8.48 2.94 -22.15
CA THR A 172 8.08 1.54 -22.10
C THR A 172 9.20 0.62 -22.59
N PRO A 173 9.10 -0.71 -22.45
CA PRO A 173 10.06 -1.65 -23.05
C PRO A 173 10.24 -1.50 -24.58
N ASP A 174 9.23 -1.00 -25.29
CA ASP A 174 9.26 -0.80 -26.75
C ASP A 174 9.69 0.62 -27.16
N GLY A 175 10.15 1.44 -26.23
CA GLY A 175 10.55 2.82 -26.47
C GLY A 175 9.61 3.85 -25.85
N SER A 176 9.82 5.11 -26.19
CA SER A 176 9.05 6.22 -25.61
C SER A 176 7.99 6.73 -26.59
N TYR A 177 6.85 7.17 -26.04
CA TYR A 177 5.79 7.84 -26.77
C TYR A 177 5.25 9.01 -25.96
N ARG A 178 4.39 9.83 -26.58
CA ARG A 178 3.82 11.03 -25.94
C ARG A 178 2.31 10.90 -25.80
N ILE A 179 1.76 11.45 -24.72
CA ILE A 179 0.32 11.54 -24.44
C ILE A 179 -0.03 13.01 -24.20
N ASP A 180 -1.03 13.53 -24.91
CA ASP A 180 -1.67 14.81 -24.61
C ASP A 180 -2.82 14.56 -23.62
N ALA A 181 -2.70 15.07 -22.40
CA ALA A 181 -3.66 14.88 -21.33
C ALA A 181 -4.36 16.20 -20.99
N GLN A 182 -5.71 16.22 -20.99
CA GLN A 182 -6.44 17.39 -20.51
C GLN A 182 -6.24 17.56 -18.98
N TRP A 183 -6.25 16.46 -18.24
CA TRP A 183 -5.98 16.42 -16.79
C TRP A 183 -4.94 15.36 -16.47
N VAL A 184 -3.94 15.72 -15.70
CA VAL A 184 -2.97 14.79 -15.13
C VAL A 184 -3.14 14.74 -13.62
N LEU A 185 -3.37 13.54 -13.08
CA LEU A 185 -3.59 13.30 -11.65
C LEU A 185 -2.42 12.50 -11.11
N ALA A 186 -1.58 13.16 -10.31
CA ALA A 186 -0.38 12.56 -9.72
C ALA A 186 -0.75 11.69 -8.51
N CYS A 187 -0.69 10.37 -8.68
CA CYS A 187 -0.87 9.36 -7.63
C CYS A 187 0.39 8.49 -7.45
N ASP A 188 1.55 9.02 -7.82
CA ASP A 188 2.87 8.38 -7.92
C ASP A 188 3.63 8.29 -6.59
N GLY A 189 2.93 8.50 -5.48
CA GLY A 189 3.37 8.16 -4.13
C GLY A 189 4.31 9.18 -3.46
N SER A 190 4.91 8.75 -2.36
CA SER A 190 5.71 9.63 -1.50
C SER A 190 7.00 10.14 -2.18
N ARG A 191 7.55 9.37 -3.09
CA ARG A 191 8.74 9.72 -3.89
C ARG A 191 8.36 10.21 -5.29
N SER A 192 7.25 10.90 -5.41
CA SER A 192 6.65 11.38 -6.66
C SER A 192 7.67 11.97 -7.65
N PRO A 193 7.94 11.33 -8.79
CA PRO A 193 8.70 11.92 -9.88
C PRO A 193 8.00 13.15 -10.45
N LEU A 194 6.67 13.13 -10.57
CA LEU A 194 5.88 14.25 -11.11
C LEU A 194 6.04 15.51 -10.27
N ARG A 195 6.11 15.38 -8.94
CA ARG A 195 6.39 16.52 -8.06
C ARG A 195 7.70 17.20 -8.44
N GLY A 196 8.76 16.40 -8.65
CA GLY A 196 10.07 16.91 -9.10
C GLY A 196 10.03 17.54 -10.49
N LEU A 197 9.32 16.92 -11.45
CA LEU A 197 9.14 17.45 -12.81
C LEU A 197 8.42 18.81 -12.82
N LEU A 198 7.54 19.06 -11.83
CA LEU A 198 6.84 20.33 -11.63
C LEU A 198 7.65 21.35 -10.82
N GLY A 199 8.91 21.04 -10.45
CA GLY A 199 9.72 21.90 -9.60
C GLY A 199 9.20 22.07 -8.18
N GLN A 200 8.37 21.11 -7.70
CA GLN A 200 7.78 21.15 -6.37
C GLN A 200 8.54 20.24 -5.40
N GLU A 201 8.58 20.63 -4.13
CA GLU A 201 9.23 19.88 -3.06
C GLU A 201 8.26 19.63 -1.90
N SER A 202 8.54 18.59 -1.13
CA SER A 202 7.86 18.35 0.14
C SER A 202 8.66 18.97 1.27
N HIS A 203 8.05 19.86 2.03
CA HIS A 203 8.63 20.43 3.24
C HIS A 203 8.15 19.67 4.47
N GLY A 204 9.05 19.41 5.43
CA GLY A 204 8.71 18.71 6.66
C GLY A 204 9.92 18.35 7.50
N ARG A 205 9.67 17.59 8.57
CA ARG A 205 10.72 17.00 9.41
C ARG A 205 10.83 15.51 9.13
N ILE A 206 12.05 15.02 9.01
CA ILE A 206 12.35 13.58 9.01
C ILE A 206 12.55 13.19 10.47
N PHE A 207 11.69 12.31 10.98
CA PHE A 207 11.90 11.70 12.29
C PHE A 207 13.06 10.70 12.22
N ARG A 208 13.89 10.71 13.25
CA ARG A 208 15.05 9.81 13.34
C ARG A 208 14.67 8.47 13.97
N ASP A 209 13.44 8.03 13.74
CA ASP A 209 12.94 6.74 14.19
C ASP A 209 13.05 5.73 13.06
N ARG A 210 13.72 4.63 13.34
CA ARG A 210 13.79 3.47 12.46
C ARG A 210 12.98 2.33 13.07
N PHE A 211 12.34 1.56 12.22
CA PHE A 211 11.60 0.38 12.63
C PHE A 211 12.08 -0.84 11.85
N LEU A 212 12.34 -1.92 12.58
CA LEU A 212 12.51 -3.25 12.02
C LEU A 212 11.14 -3.91 12.03
N ILE A 213 10.59 -4.16 10.85
CA ILE A 213 9.29 -4.81 10.70
C ILE A 213 9.52 -6.29 10.43
N ALA A 214 8.99 -7.13 11.31
CA ALA A 214 9.02 -8.58 11.18
C ALA A 214 7.60 -9.10 10.97
N ASP A 215 7.35 -9.70 9.81
CA ASP A 215 6.12 -10.45 9.54
C ASP A 215 6.39 -11.94 9.85
N VAL A 216 5.75 -12.45 10.90
CA VAL A 216 5.96 -13.80 11.42
C VAL A 216 4.71 -14.64 11.16
N LYS A 217 4.86 -15.74 10.44
CA LYS A 217 3.78 -16.72 10.29
C LYS A 217 3.76 -17.63 11.50
N MET A 218 2.70 -17.52 12.33
CA MET A 218 2.59 -18.32 13.55
C MET A 218 1.12 -18.57 13.91
N HIS A 219 0.85 -19.75 14.43
CA HIS A 219 -0.41 -20.05 15.10
C HIS A 219 -0.31 -19.56 16.54
N ALA A 220 -0.99 -18.47 16.86
CA ALA A 220 -1.00 -17.89 18.19
C ALA A 220 -2.44 -17.57 18.61
N GLU A 221 -2.78 -17.86 19.85
CA GLU A 221 -4.09 -17.59 20.45
C GLU A 221 -4.17 -16.19 21.09
N PHE A 222 -3.42 -15.23 20.55
CA PHE A 222 -3.57 -13.84 20.99
C PHE A 222 -4.86 -13.24 20.44
N PRO A 223 -5.53 -12.35 21.21
CA PRO A 223 -6.70 -11.64 20.72
C PRO A 223 -6.34 -10.74 19.53
N THR A 224 -7.34 -10.45 18.70
CA THR A 224 -7.20 -9.52 17.56
C THR A 224 -7.19 -8.07 18.04
N GLU A 225 -6.25 -7.74 18.89
CA GLU A 225 -6.02 -6.41 19.44
C GLU A 225 -4.71 -5.86 18.89
N ARG A 226 -4.52 -4.55 19.00
CA ARG A 226 -3.24 -3.91 18.71
C ARG A 226 -2.52 -3.57 20.00
N TRP A 227 -1.35 -4.13 20.20
CA TRP A 227 -0.57 -3.97 21.43
C TRP A 227 0.63 -3.08 21.18
N PHE A 228 0.82 -2.11 22.08
CA PHE A 228 1.89 -1.12 22.06
C PHE A 228 2.68 -1.20 23.35
N TRP A 229 3.98 -1.41 23.26
CA TRP A 229 4.87 -1.35 24.42
C TRP A 229 5.81 -0.15 24.26
N PHE A 230 6.00 0.56 25.35
CA PHE A 230 7.03 1.56 25.55
C PHE A 230 8.02 1.06 26.59
N ASP A 231 9.33 1.07 26.25
CA ASP A 231 10.41 0.61 27.10
C ASP A 231 10.19 -0.80 27.70
N PRO A 232 9.79 -1.82 26.90
CA PRO A 232 9.57 -3.14 27.44
C PRO A 232 10.89 -3.81 27.84
N PRO A 233 10.89 -4.69 28.88
CA PRO A 233 12.11 -5.38 29.32
C PRO A 233 12.79 -6.20 28.23
N PHE A 234 12.03 -6.70 27.25
CA PHE A 234 12.54 -7.47 26.12
C PHE A 234 13.11 -6.61 24.98
N HIS A 235 12.91 -5.29 25.00
CA HIS A 235 13.44 -4.32 24.04
C HIS A 235 13.64 -2.94 24.70
N PRO A 236 14.61 -2.81 25.64
CA PRO A 236 14.75 -1.63 26.47
C PRO A 236 15.03 -0.34 25.71
N GLY A 237 14.47 0.78 26.18
CA GLY A 237 14.67 2.13 25.64
C GLY A 237 13.96 2.41 24.32
N GLN A 238 13.20 1.47 23.79
CA GLN A 238 12.53 1.56 22.48
C GLN A 238 11.06 1.18 22.60
N SER A 239 10.31 1.28 21.51
CA SER A 239 8.93 0.82 21.44
C SER A 239 8.78 -0.43 20.59
N VAL A 240 7.73 -1.19 20.87
CA VAL A 240 7.35 -2.37 20.08
C VAL A 240 5.86 -2.37 19.83
N LEU A 241 5.45 -2.82 18.65
CA LEU A 241 4.07 -2.97 18.24
C LEU A 241 3.83 -4.41 17.79
N LEU A 242 2.67 -4.98 18.18
CA LEU A 242 2.23 -6.30 17.74
C LEU A 242 0.79 -6.25 17.25
N HIS A 243 0.52 -6.84 16.08
CA HIS A 243 -0.84 -7.01 15.57
C HIS A 243 -0.96 -8.15 14.57
N ARG A 244 -2.16 -8.73 14.51
CA ARG A 244 -2.49 -9.82 13.59
C ARG A 244 -2.85 -9.30 12.21
N GLN A 245 -2.45 -10.06 11.17
CA GLN A 245 -2.85 -9.92 9.78
C GLN A 245 -3.52 -11.20 9.29
N PRO A 246 -4.12 -11.22 8.08
CA PRO A 246 -4.56 -12.45 7.42
C PRO A 246 -3.45 -13.50 7.29
N ASP A 247 -3.86 -14.74 7.05
CA ASP A 247 -3.00 -15.88 6.74
C ASP A 247 -2.05 -16.29 7.88
N ASP A 248 -2.52 -16.12 9.13
CA ASP A 248 -1.75 -16.39 10.37
C ASP A 248 -0.45 -15.60 10.47
N VAL A 249 -0.38 -14.46 9.79
CA VAL A 249 0.75 -13.55 9.86
C VAL A 249 0.55 -12.59 11.02
N TRP A 250 1.60 -12.41 11.81
CA TRP A 250 1.70 -11.43 12.89
C TRP A 250 2.81 -10.45 12.57
N ARG A 251 2.50 -9.18 12.58
CA ARG A 251 3.48 -8.12 12.40
C ARG A 251 3.97 -7.62 13.74
N ILE A 252 5.28 -7.55 13.84
CA ILE A 252 5.99 -6.99 14.98
C ILE A 252 6.88 -5.86 14.47
N ASP A 253 6.63 -4.64 14.95
CA ASP A 253 7.42 -3.48 14.60
C ASP A 253 8.33 -3.16 15.80
N PHE A 254 9.63 -3.38 15.67
CA PHE A 254 10.63 -3.02 16.67
C PHE A 254 11.22 -1.66 16.32
N GLN A 255 11.03 -0.65 17.17
CA GLN A 255 11.76 0.61 17.03
C GLN A 255 13.25 0.34 17.24
N LEU A 256 14.08 0.97 16.43
CA LEU A 256 15.54 0.89 16.49
C LEU A 256 16.13 2.26 16.73
N GLY A 257 17.32 2.32 17.36
CA GLY A 257 18.11 3.54 17.43
C GLY A 257 18.49 4.02 16.02
N TRP A 258 18.70 5.32 15.87
CA TRP A 258 19.06 5.94 14.57
C TRP A 258 20.34 5.36 13.97
N ASP A 259 21.32 4.98 14.82
CA ASP A 259 22.62 4.45 14.40
C ASP A 259 22.59 2.94 14.11
N ALA A 260 21.44 2.30 14.23
CA ALA A 260 21.28 0.88 13.91
C ALA A 260 21.54 0.64 12.41
N ASP A 261 22.37 -0.37 12.11
CA ASP A 261 22.64 -0.82 10.75
C ASP A 261 21.47 -1.68 10.24
N PRO A 262 20.68 -1.21 9.23
CA PRO A 262 19.50 -1.94 8.75
C PRO A 262 19.84 -3.34 8.22
N GLU A 263 21.00 -3.53 7.59
CA GLU A 263 21.37 -4.83 7.02
C GLU A 263 21.80 -5.83 8.10
N LYS A 264 22.39 -5.35 9.18
CA LYS A 264 22.71 -6.17 10.33
C LYS A 264 21.43 -6.58 11.08
N GLU A 265 20.55 -5.60 11.33
CA GLU A 265 19.33 -5.82 12.11
C GLU A 265 18.32 -6.77 11.46
N LYS A 266 18.31 -6.87 10.12
CA LYS A 266 17.45 -7.81 9.36
C LYS A 266 17.91 -9.27 9.43
N LYS A 267 19.11 -9.55 9.91
CA LYS A 267 19.64 -10.92 9.92
C LYS A 267 18.90 -11.79 10.95
N PRO A 268 18.63 -13.07 10.63
CA PRO A 268 17.93 -13.98 11.54
C PRO A 268 18.50 -14.05 12.96
N GLU A 269 19.84 -14.00 13.10
CA GLU A 269 20.52 -14.00 14.38
C GLU A 269 20.21 -12.79 15.27
N ASN A 270 19.72 -11.68 14.69
CA ASN A 270 19.33 -10.47 15.41
C ASN A 270 17.81 -10.37 15.61
N ILE A 271 17.01 -10.83 14.65
CA ILE A 271 15.54 -10.78 14.70
C ILE A 271 14.97 -11.85 15.62
N ILE A 272 15.41 -13.12 15.46
CA ILE A 272 14.84 -14.26 16.17
C ILE A 272 14.91 -14.11 17.69
N PRO A 273 16.03 -13.68 18.30
CA PRO A 273 16.10 -13.46 19.75
C PRO A 273 15.09 -12.42 20.26
N ARG A 274 14.86 -11.33 19.50
CA ARG A 274 13.86 -10.29 19.85
C ARG A 274 12.44 -10.85 19.83
N ILE A 275 12.10 -11.60 18.78
CA ILE A 275 10.78 -12.25 18.67
C ILE A 275 10.57 -13.24 19.83
N ARG A 276 11.59 -14.05 20.16
CA ARG A 276 11.54 -14.98 21.30
C ARG A 276 11.33 -14.27 22.62
N ALA A 277 12.04 -13.18 22.84
CA ALA A 277 11.92 -12.39 24.06
C ALA A 277 10.52 -11.75 24.21
N LEU A 278 9.94 -11.25 23.11
CA LEU A 278 8.57 -10.71 23.08
C LEU A 278 7.53 -11.79 23.40
N LEU A 279 7.63 -12.95 22.75
CA LEU A 279 6.61 -13.99 22.85
C LEU A 279 6.72 -14.84 24.11
N GLY A 280 7.82 -14.73 24.86
CA GLY A 280 8.07 -15.56 26.05
C GLY A 280 8.09 -17.06 25.76
N LEU A 281 8.29 -17.47 24.51
CA LEU A 281 8.07 -18.82 24.02
C LEU A 281 9.38 -19.47 23.56
N SER A 282 9.46 -20.77 23.80
CA SER A 282 10.33 -21.66 23.01
C SER A 282 9.76 -21.74 21.59
N LEU A 283 10.31 -20.93 20.68
CA LEU A 283 9.90 -20.95 19.27
C LEU A 283 10.45 -22.22 18.60
N ILE A 284 9.60 -23.23 18.50
CA ILE A 284 9.95 -24.48 17.84
C ILE A 284 9.74 -24.37 16.31
N HIS A 285 8.88 -23.44 15.86
CA HIS A 285 8.58 -23.25 14.44
C HIS A 285 8.40 -21.74 14.10
N ILE A 286 9.43 -21.13 13.59
CA ILE A 286 9.40 -19.87 12.84
C ILE A 286 9.86 -20.16 11.41
#